data_9bbc6e97e759c1fb8978a0a18b653ab1
#
_entry.id   9bbc6e97e759c1fb8978a0a18b653ab1
#
_cell.length_a   1.000
_cell.length_b   1.000
_cell.length_c   1.000
_cell.angle_alpha   90.00
_cell.angle_beta   90.00
_cell.angle_gamma   90.00
#
_symmetry.space_group_name_H-M   'P 1'
#
loop_
_entity.id
_entity.type
_entity.pdbx_description
1 polymer ?
#
loop_
_entity_poly.entity_id
_entity_poly.type
_entity_poly.pdbx_seq_one_letter_code
_entity_poly.pdbx_strand_id
1 'polypeptide(L)'
;AAKYNVDVVILSPDAETEESVQKNMIRDLLKTDIQALAVSPINSYDSETYVEEAREKGISVYACDTPLEESDVPYIGIDNEKLGYELGEKLAEALNHKGNIGVIAGDFQQAGHRMRVTGFEKYMEKEPGINIEMVRNGYSNMRVSQKDVDEILAKYPDIDGIMTTSAVTALGLSEAMEGKGVSIVSVDAQEDALKAVKEGQIVALGAQFGYQIGYETIKYIVNDLEGKGTGEDEILDSQVLTIENIGTYMEES
;
A
#
# COMPACT_ATOMS: atom_id res chain seq x y z
N ALA A 1 1.79 16.14 -15.86
CA ALA A 1 2.29 17.53 -15.86
C ALA A 1 2.24 18.14 -17.25
N ALA A 2 3.05 17.72 -18.25
CA ALA A 2 3.16 18.36 -19.57
C ALA A 2 1.82 18.52 -20.30
N LYS A 3 0.92 17.52 -20.26
CA LYS A 3 -0.41 17.57 -20.88
C LYS A 3 -1.29 18.71 -20.35
N TYR A 4 -1.12 19.05 -19.08
CA TYR A 4 -1.91 20.08 -18.39
C TYR A 4 -1.16 21.40 -18.23
N ASN A 5 0.07 21.51 -18.76
CA ASN A 5 0.92 22.70 -18.66
C ASN A 5 1.09 23.15 -17.19
N VAL A 6 1.39 22.21 -16.30
CA VAL A 6 1.68 22.46 -14.89
C VAL A 6 3.10 22.02 -14.54
N ASP A 7 3.72 22.75 -13.63
CA ASP A 7 5.00 22.39 -13.05
C ASP A 7 4.73 21.50 -11.80
N VAL A 8 5.52 20.45 -11.64
CA VAL A 8 5.40 19.52 -10.51
C VAL A 8 6.76 19.36 -9.84
N VAL A 9 6.79 19.58 -8.53
CA VAL A 9 7.95 19.29 -7.68
C VAL A 9 7.62 18.03 -6.88
N ILE A 10 8.48 17.03 -6.94
CA ILE A 10 8.31 15.77 -6.21
C ILE A 10 9.42 15.67 -5.17
N LEU A 11 9.03 15.48 -3.91
CA LEU A 11 9.94 15.22 -2.80
C LEU A 11 9.51 13.93 -2.10
N SER A 12 10.48 13.12 -1.72
CA SER A 12 10.24 11.86 -1.00
C SER A 12 11.36 11.65 0.03
N PRO A 13 11.03 11.25 1.26
CA PRO A 13 12.02 10.70 2.19
C PRO A 13 12.62 9.40 1.64
N ASP A 14 13.75 8.97 2.21
CA ASP A 14 14.43 7.73 1.79
C ASP A 14 13.74 6.47 2.36
N ALA A 15 12.93 6.62 3.41
CA ALA A 15 12.22 5.50 4.05
C ALA A 15 10.85 5.92 4.61
N GLU A 16 9.92 4.95 4.66
CA GLU A 16 8.57 5.11 5.23
C GLU A 16 8.54 5.36 6.75
N THR A 17 9.68 5.32 7.41
CA THR A 17 9.83 5.63 8.85
C THR A 17 10.29 7.06 9.11
N GLU A 18 10.54 7.85 8.08
CA GLU A 18 11.10 9.20 8.18
C GLU A 18 10.00 10.30 8.20
N GLU A 19 9.01 10.14 9.07
CA GLU A 19 7.89 11.08 9.22
C GLU A 19 8.34 12.54 9.41
N SER A 20 9.33 12.77 10.28
CA SER A 20 9.86 14.12 10.53
C SER A 20 10.49 14.75 9.28
N VAL A 21 11.12 13.95 8.42
CA VAL A 21 11.69 14.41 7.15
C VAL A 21 10.57 14.83 6.20
N GLN A 22 9.52 14.00 6.06
CA GLN A 22 8.35 14.32 5.24
C GLN A 22 7.68 15.62 5.71
N LYS A 23 7.45 15.79 7.01
CA LYS A 23 6.88 17.03 7.56
C LYS A 23 7.71 18.27 7.27
N ASN A 24 9.05 18.15 7.33
CA ASN A 24 9.92 19.27 6.98
C ASN A 24 9.84 19.59 5.48
N MET A 25 9.81 18.59 4.60
CA MET A 25 9.61 18.77 3.16
C MET A 25 8.29 19.49 2.86
N ILE A 26 7.20 19.07 3.51
CA ILE A 26 5.89 19.72 3.37
C ILE A 26 5.97 21.20 3.81
N ARG A 27 6.54 21.48 4.99
CA ARG A 27 6.71 22.86 5.48
C ARG A 27 7.57 23.72 4.55
N ASP A 28 8.55 23.14 3.89
CA ASP A 28 9.39 23.88 2.94
C ASP A 28 8.63 24.15 1.65
N LEU A 29 7.84 23.20 1.14
CA LEU A 29 6.94 23.43 0.00
C LEU A 29 5.89 24.52 0.30
N LEU A 30 5.30 24.54 1.50
CA LEU A 30 4.32 25.55 1.90
C LEU A 30 4.90 26.98 2.03
N LYS A 31 6.23 27.17 1.96
CA LYS A 31 6.89 28.48 1.90
C LYS A 31 7.09 28.98 0.46
N THR A 32 6.80 28.14 -0.53
CA THR A 32 6.91 28.48 -1.95
C THR A 32 5.54 28.92 -2.49
N ASP A 33 5.47 29.25 -3.76
CA ASP A 33 4.27 29.74 -4.46
C ASP A 33 3.46 28.62 -5.13
N ILE A 34 3.44 27.41 -4.53
CA ILE A 34 2.59 26.32 -5.00
C ILE A 34 1.10 26.64 -4.85
N GLN A 35 0.27 26.13 -5.76
CA GLN A 35 -1.17 26.26 -5.72
C GLN A 35 -1.85 25.05 -5.09
N ALA A 36 -1.17 23.88 -5.12
CA ALA A 36 -1.69 22.63 -4.59
C ALA A 36 -0.57 21.79 -3.99
N LEU A 37 -0.92 20.99 -2.98
CA LEU A 37 -0.07 20.01 -2.33
C LEU A 37 -0.76 18.63 -2.40
N ALA A 38 -0.16 17.67 -3.09
CA ALA A 38 -0.55 16.26 -3.00
C ALA A 38 0.40 15.54 -2.05
N VAL A 39 -0.13 14.77 -1.11
CA VAL A 39 0.67 14.05 -0.12
C VAL A 39 0.25 12.58 -0.05
N SER A 40 1.24 11.66 -0.05
CA SER A 40 1.08 10.29 0.41
C SER A 40 1.67 10.23 1.83
N PRO A 41 0.82 10.27 2.89
CA PRO A 41 1.31 10.50 4.24
C PRO A 41 2.01 9.27 4.82
N ILE A 42 3.17 9.47 5.46
CA ILE A 42 3.81 8.44 6.29
C ILE A 42 2.99 8.21 7.57
N ASN A 43 2.42 9.27 8.12
CA ASN A 43 1.48 9.19 9.23
C ASN A 43 0.13 9.79 8.83
N SER A 44 -0.88 8.94 8.66
CA SER A 44 -2.21 9.35 8.21
C SER A 44 -3.00 10.11 9.27
N TYR A 45 -2.63 10.01 10.55
CA TYR A 45 -3.31 10.68 11.67
C TYR A 45 -2.78 12.08 11.98
N ASP A 46 -1.55 12.40 11.62
CA ASP A 46 -0.90 13.65 12.00
C ASP A 46 -0.77 14.60 10.80
N SER A 47 -1.90 14.94 10.22
CA SER A 47 -2.00 15.82 9.05
C SER A 47 -2.56 17.20 9.33
N GLU A 48 -3.32 17.38 10.42
CA GLU A 48 -4.09 18.58 10.73
C GLU A 48 -3.25 19.85 10.62
N THR A 49 -2.06 19.86 11.22
CA THR A 49 -1.21 21.05 11.28
C THR A 49 -0.80 21.57 9.88
N TYR A 50 -0.39 20.70 8.97
CA TYR A 50 0.03 21.15 7.64
C TYR A 50 -1.15 21.37 6.69
N VAL A 51 -2.25 20.68 6.90
CA VAL A 51 -3.49 20.89 6.15
C VAL A 51 -4.07 22.28 6.48
N GLU A 52 -4.12 22.64 7.76
CA GLU A 52 -4.56 23.98 8.20
C GLU A 52 -3.62 25.08 7.68
N GLU A 53 -2.29 24.89 7.82
CA GLU A 53 -1.31 25.86 7.31
C GLU A 53 -1.44 26.07 5.79
N ALA A 54 -1.68 25.01 5.02
CA ALA A 54 -1.91 25.08 3.60
C ALA A 54 -3.18 25.89 3.28
N ARG A 55 -4.28 25.59 3.96
CA ARG A 55 -5.58 26.29 3.80
C ARG A 55 -5.48 27.78 4.10
N GLU A 56 -4.79 28.16 5.18
CA GLU A 56 -4.54 29.55 5.52
C GLU A 56 -3.80 30.32 4.41
N LYS A 57 -2.97 29.62 3.65
CA LYS A 57 -2.23 30.16 2.50
C LYS A 57 -2.99 30.07 1.17
N GLY A 58 -4.19 29.51 1.17
CA GLY A 58 -4.96 29.28 -0.06
C GLY A 58 -4.42 28.17 -0.95
N ILE A 59 -3.67 27.23 -0.36
CA ILE A 59 -3.11 26.05 -1.04
C ILE A 59 -4.07 24.90 -0.85
N SER A 60 -4.55 24.30 -1.96
CA SER A 60 -5.40 23.12 -1.93
C SER A 60 -4.59 21.88 -1.57
N VAL A 61 -5.15 21.00 -0.71
CA VAL A 61 -4.46 19.77 -0.26
C VAL A 61 -5.23 18.54 -0.75
N TYR A 62 -4.50 17.53 -1.16
CA TYR A 62 -5.01 16.24 -1.66
C TYR A 62 -4.20 15.09 -1.07
N ALA A 63 -4.88 14.00 -0.72
CA ALA A 63 -4.22 12.75 -0.37
C ALA A 63 -4.09 11.89 -1.64
N CYS A 64 -2.91 11.35 -1.91
CA CYS A 64 -2.70 10.42 -3.03
C CYS A 64 -2.07 9.13 -2.54
N ASP A 65 -2.48 7.99 -3.13
CA ASP A 65 -2.02 6.65 -2.78
C ASP A 65 -2.40 6.19 -1.35
N THR A 66 -2.13 6.99 -0.34
CA THR A 66 -2.48 6.75 1.06
C THR A 66 -3.41 7.84 1.56
N PRO A 67 -4.60 7.51 2.12
CA PRO A 67 -5.55 8.51 2.62
C PRO A 67 -5.08 9.13 3.95
N LEU A 68 -5.59 10.34 4.20
CA LEU A 68 -5.51 11.00 5.51
C LEU A 68 -6.71 10.56 6.36
N GLU A 69 -6.47 10.29 7.63
CA GLU A 69 -7.53 9.95 8.58
C GLU A 69 -8.18 11.24 9.14
N GLU A 70 -9.45 11.13 9.50
CA GLU A 70 -10.21 12.20 10.13
C GLU A 70 -10.11 13.55 9.39
N SER A 71 -10.02 13.50 8.06
CA SER A 71 -9.81 14.65 7.19
C SER A 71 -10.87 14.71 6.09
N ASP A 72 -11.22 15.93 5.67
CA ASP A 72 -12.06 16.21 4.51
C ASP A 72 -11.23 16.44 3.23
N VAL A 73 -9.95 16.10 3.25
CA VAL A 73 -9.04 16.19 2.10
C VAL A 73 -9.38 15.08 1.10
N PRO A 74 -9.68 15.41 -0.17
CA PRO A 74 -10.00 14.41 -1.18
C PRO A 74 -8.86 13.41 -1.37
N TYR A 75 -9.20 12.13 -1.46
CA TYR A 75 -8.29 11.03 -1.69
C TYR A 75 -8.30 10.57 -3.14
N ILE A 76 -7.15 10.39 -3.73
CA ILE A 76 -6.96 9.82 -5.06
C ILE A 76 -6.09 8.57 -4.93
N GLY A 77 -6.69 7.40 -5.12
CA GLY A 77 -6.00 6.12 -4.97
C GLY A 77 -6.94 4.94 -5.08
N ILE A 78 -6.50 3.77 -4.66
CA ILE A 78 -7.27 2.53 -4.75
C ILE A 78 -8.13 2.28 -3.51
N ASP A 79 -9.10 1.37 -3.63
CA ASP A 79 -9.77 0.79 -2.47
C ASP A 79 -8.86 -0.26 -1.81
N ASN A 80 -8.10 0.18 -0.82
CA ASN A 80 -7.14 -0.66 -0.09
C ASN A 80 -7.83 -1.78 0.70
N GLU A 81 -9.04 -1.55 1.23
CA GLU A 81 -9.77 -2.57 1.97
C GLU A 81 -10.25 -3.68 1.02
N LYS A 82 -10.81 -3.32 -0.13
CA LYS A 82 -11.18 -4.29 -1.17
C LYS A 82 -9.98 -5.11 -1.62
N LEU A 83 -8.83 -4.47 -1.86
CA LEU A 83 -7.62 -5.19 -2.27
C LEU A 83 -7.16 -6.19 -1.21
N GLY A 84 -7.17 -5.79 0.06
CA GLY A 84 -6.85 -6.69 1.17
C GLY A 84 -7.81 -7.89 1.26
N TYR A 85 -9.11 -7.65 1.06
CA TYR A 85 -10.12 -8.70 1.03
C TYR A 85 -9.87 -9.71 -0.11
N GLU A 86 -9.58 -9.24 -1.32
CA GLU A 86 -9.27 -10.08 -2.48
C GLU A 86 -7.98 -10.90 -2.29
N LEU A 87 -6.97 -10.35 -1.61
CA LEU A 87 -5.76 -11.09 -1.24
C LEU A 87 -6.06 -12.17 -0.18
N GLY A 88 -6.98 -11.91 0.74
CA GLY A 88 -7.48 -12.89 1.70
C GLY A 88 -8.09 -14.10 0.99
N GLU A 89 -8.93 -13.87 -0.04
CA GLU A 89 -9.48 -14.92 -0.88
C GLU A 89 -8.38 -15.78 -1.51
N LYS A 90 -7.37 -15.15 -2.11
CA LYS A 90 -6.28 -15.88 -2.77
C LYS A 90 -5.42 -16.71 -1.80
N LEU A 91 -5.17 -16.20 -0.60
CA LEU A 91 -4.47 -16.97 0.41
C LEU A 91 -5.30 -18.17 0.91
N ALA A 92 -6.59 -17.95 1.17
CA ALA A 92 -7.49 -19.03 1.60
C ALA A 92 -7.60 -20.14 0.53
N GLU A 93 -7.76 -19.76 -0.74
CA GLU A 93 -7.75 -20.72 -1.88
C GLU A 93 -6.46 -21.53 -1.91
N ALA A 94 -5.29 -20.88 -1.78
CA ALA A 94 -3.98 -21.56 -1.79
C ALA A 94 -3.82 -22.54 -0.63
N LEU A 95 -4.41 -22.25 0.52
CA LEU A 95 -4.41 -23.08 1.72
C LEU A 95 -5.54 -24.12 1.75
N ASN A 96 -6.37 -24.21 0.69
CA ASN A 96 -7.56 -25.05 0.67
C ASN A 96 -8.49 -24.77 1.88
N HIS A 97 -8.64 -23.49 2.24
CA HIS A 97 -9.50 -22.96 3.30
C HIS A 97 -9.17 -23.50 4.70
N LYS A 98 -7.91 -23.82 4.98
CA LYS A 98 -7.48 -24.39 6.25
C LYS A 98 -6.02 -24.10 6.55
N GLY A 99 -5.70 -23.69 7.77
CA GLY A 99 -4.32 -23.50 8.23
C GLY A 99 -4.14 -22.35 9.21
N ASN A 100 -2.89 -22.12 9.58
CA ASN A 100 -2.47 -21.04 10.46
C ASN A 100 -1.72 -19.99 9.65
N ILE A 101 -2.09 -18.72 9.82
CA ILE A 101 -1.53 -17.64 9.02
C ILE A 101 -1.01 -16.49 9.88
N GLY A 102 -0.11 -15.70 9.31
CA GLY A 102 0.37 -14.46 9.87
C GLY A 102 0.13 -13.26 8.96
N VAL A 103 0.10 -12.08 9.56
CA VAL A 103 0.06 -10.81 8.84
C VAL A 103 1.28 -9.97 9.24
N ILE A 104 2.04 -9.51 8.25
CA ILE A 104 3.16 -8.58 8.43
C ILE A 104 2.90 -7.33 7.58
N ALA A 105 2.41 -6.29 8.22
CA ALA A 105 2.08 -5.03 7.56
C ALA A 105 3.33 -4.15 7.35
N GLY A 106 3.19 -3.08 6.59
CA GLY A 106 4.09 -1.94 6.63
C GLY A 106 3.97 -1.21 7.97
N ASP A 107 3.99 0.12 7.97
CA ASP A 107 3.72 0.85 9.21
C ASP A 107 2.21 1.07 9.40
N PHE A 108 1.67 0.66 10.55
CA PHE A 108 0.26 0.90 10.89
C PHE A 108 -0.10 2.38 11.09
N GLN A 109 0.85 3.29 11.09
CA GLN A 109 0.56 4.72 11.01
C GLN A 109 0.02 5.13 9.64
N GLN A 110 0.31 4.35 8.59
CA GLN A 110 -0.25 4.56 7.26
C GLN A 110 -1.62 3.88 7.12
N ALA A 111 -2.62 4.65 6.72
CA ALA A 111 -3.98 4.15 6.55
C ALA A 111 -4.06 3.05 5.48
N GLY A 112 -3.33 3.16 4.37
CA GLY A 112 -3.31 2.16 3.32
C GLY A 112 -2.96 0.76 3.83
N HIS A 113 -1.92 0.63 4.68
CA HIS A 113 -1.56 -0.65 5.29
C HIS A 113 -2.64 -1.18 6.24
N ARG A 114 -3.22 -0.32 7.08
CA ARG A 114 -4.34 -0.73 7.97
C ARG A 114 -5.55 -1.22 7.19
N MET A 115 -5.96 -0.47 6.16
CA MET A 115 -7.12 -0.82 5.33
C MET A 115 -6.93 -2.17 4.64
N ARG A 116 -5.73 -2.46 4.11
CA ARG A 116 -5.40 -3.77 3.53
C ARG A 116 -5.53 -4.89 4.56
N VAL A 117 -5.00 -4.68 5.78
CA VAL A 117 -5.14 -5.66 6.88
C VAL A 117 -6.60 -5.82 7.26
N THR A 118 -7.36 -4.74 7.42
CA THR A 118 -8.79 -4.78 7.73
C THR A 118 -9.58 -5.58 6.70
N GLY A 119 -9.34 -5.33 5.41
CA GLY A 119 -9.99 -6.08 4.33
C GLY A 119 -9.66 -7.56 4.35
N PHE A 120 -8.38 -7.88 4.57
CA PHE A 120 -7.90 -9.25 4.71
C PHE A 120 -8.57 -9.97 5.90
N GLU A 121 -8.60 -9.35 7.08
CA GLU A 121 -9.25 -9.90 8.27
C GLU A 121 -10.76 -10.12 8.03
N LYS A 122 -11.45 -9.19 7.38
CA LYS A 122 -12.87 -9.35 7.01
C LYS A 122 -13.13 -10.56 6.09
N TYR A 123 -12.18 -10.91 5.22
CA TYR A 123 -12.29 -12.15 4.46
C TYR A 123 -12.10 -13.35 5.38
N MET A 124 -11.07 -13.34 6.22
CA MET A 124 -10.75 -14.46 7.13
C MET A 124 -11.84 -14.76 8.15
N GLU A 125 -12.66 -13.78 8.54
CA GLU A 125 -13.85 -14.01 9.38
C GLU A 125 -14.85 -15.02 8.78
N LYS A 126 -14.79 -15.23 7.45
CA LYS A 126 -15.64 -16.20 6.73
C LYS A 126 -14.99 -17.57 6.58
N GLU A 127 -13.76 -17.72 7.01
CA GLU A 127 -12.91 -18.90 6.85
C GLU A 127 -12.66 -19.58 8.21
N PRO A 128 -13.63 -20.33 8.76
CA PRO A 128 -13.50 -20.93 10.09
C PRO A 128 -12.40 -21.99 10.20
N GLY A 129 -11.82 -22.41 9.07
CA GLY A 129 -10.68 -23.32 9.02
C GLY A 129 -9.32 -22.63 9.07
N ILE A 130 -9.28 -21.29 9.02
CA ILE A 130 -8.04 -20.51 9.03
C ILE A 130 -7.93 -19.72 10.33
N ASN A 131 -6.76 -19.77 10.99
CA ASN A 131 -6.48 -19.03 12.22
C ASN A 131 -5.42 -17.96 11.95
N ILE A 132 -5.68 -16.72 12.32
CA ILE A 132 -4.66 -15.66 12.31
C ILE A 132 -3.89 -15.73 13.63
N GLU A 133 -2.65 -16.23 13.58
CA GLU A 133 -1.77 -16.42 14.76
C GLU A 133 -1.03 -15.14 15.16
N MET A 134 -0.79 -14.25 14.21
CA MET A 134 -0.10 -12.99 14.47
C MET A 134 -0.47 -11.89 13.48
N VAL A 135 -0.47 -10.65 13.98
CA VAL A 135 -0.50 -9.42 13.17
C VAL A 135 0.57 -8.49 13.72
N ARG A 136 1.48 -7.99 12.87
CA ARG A 136 2.56 -7.11 13.32
C ARG A 136 3.05 -6.14 12.24
N ASN A 137 3.74 -5.06 12.67
CA ASN A 137 4.48 -4.18 11.79
C ASN A 137 5.75 -4.86 11.25
N GLY A 138 6.01 -4.70 9.96
CA GLY A 138 7.26 -5.06 9.28
C GLY A 138 8.01 -3.84 8.74
N TYR A 139 7.40 -2.66 8.79
CA TYR A 139 7.98 -1.39 8.35
C TYR A 139 8.49 -1.40 6.91
N SER A 140 7.87 -2.18 6.04
CA SER A 140 8.28 -2.35 4.64
C SER A 140 9.80 -2.56 4.47
N ASN A 141 10.40 -3.37 5.35
CA ASN A 141 11.85 -3.54 5.43
C ASN A 141 12.26 -5.01 5.22
N MET A 142 13.01 -5.28 4.16
CA MET A 142 13.48 -6.63 3.83
C MET A 142 14.34 -7.26 4.93
N ARG A 143 15.22 -6.49 5.59
CA ARG A 143 16.12 -7.01 6.65
C ARG A 143 15.35 -7.39 7.92
N VAL A 144 14.31 -6.64 8.25
CA VAL A 144 13.40 -6.98 9.35
C VAL A 144 12.73 -8.31 9.04
N SER A 145 12.24 -8.49 7.81
CA SER A 145 11.58 -9.73 7.38
C SER A 145 12.47 -10.97 7.50
N GLN A 146 13.72 -10.90 7.08
CA GLN A 146 14.67 -12.03 7.18
C GLN A 146 14.97 -12.41 8.63
N LYS A 147 15.22 -11.43 9.50
CA LYS A 147 15.42 -11.67 10.93
C LYS A 147 14.19 -12.26 11.59
N ASP A 148 13.03 -11.79 11.18
CA ASP A 148 11.76 -12.18 11.74
C ASP A 148 11.35 -13.61 11.37
N VAL A 149 11.83 -14.16 10.27
CA VAL A 149 11.50 -15.54 9.86
C VAL A 149 11.89 -16.56 10.91
N ASP A 150 13.11 -16.47 11.45
CA ASP A 150 13.55 -17.42 12.47
C ASP A 150 12.71 -17.30 13.75
N GLU A 151 12.33 -16.09 14.14
CA GLU A 151 11.48 -15.86 15.30
C GLU A 151 10.04 -16.34 15.02
N ILE A 152 9.52 -16.12 13.82
CA ILE A 152 8.19 -16.60 13.41
C ILE A 152 8.14 -18.12 13.45
N LEU A 153 9.08 -18.78 12.79
CA LEU A 153 9.10 -20.25 12.73
C LEU A 153 9.37 -20.90 14.08
N ALA A 154 10.13 -20.25 14.96
CA ALA A 154 10.34 -20.74 16.32
C ALA A 154 9.07 -20.63 17.19
N LYS A 155 8.29 -19.57 16.99
CA LYS A 155 7.07 -19.31 17.78
C LYS A 155 5.83 -19.95 17.17
N TYR A 156 5.77 -20.01 15.84
CA TYR A 156 4.65 -20.53 15.07
C TYR A 156 5.15 -21.58 14.05
N PRO A 157 5.57 -22.77 14.54
CA PRO A 157 6.18 -23.80 13.69
C PRO A 157 5.24 -24.37 12.63
N ASP A 158 3.94 -24.25 12.83
CA ASP A 158 2.88 -24.76 11.95
C ASP A 158 2.24 -23.65 11.12
N ILE A 159 2.97 -22.55 10.82
CA ILE A 159 2.47 -21.47 9.99
C ILE A 159 2.42 -21.92 8.51
N ASP A 160 1.25 -21.80 7.90
CA ASP A 160 0.97 -22.25 6.54
C ASP A 160 0.95 -21.10 5.52
N GLY A 161 0.66 -19.87 5.98
CA GLY A 161 0.57 -18.73 5.10
C GLY A 161 0.91 -17.40 5.76
N ILE A 162 1.33 -16.42 4.95
CA ILE A 162 1.61 -15.05 5.39
C ILE A 162 1.03 -14.06 4.38
N MET A 163 0.30 -13.07 4.90
CA MET A 163 -0.06 -11.86 4.18
C MET A 163 0.93 -10.76 4.51
N THR A 164 1.45 -10.08 3.49
CA THR A 164 2.20 -8.83 3.68
C THR A 164 1.55 -7.68 2.91
N THR A 165 1.73 -6.46 3.37
CA THR A 165 1.16 -5.28 2.71
C THR A 165 2.17 -4.51 1.86
N SER A 166 3.36 -5.10 1.63
CA SER A 166 4.46 -4.52 0.86
C SER A 166 5.28 -5.61 0.18
N ALA A 167 5.59 -5.43 -1.10
CA ALA A 167 6.42 -6.37 -1.87
C ALA A 167 7.83 -6.53 -1.29
N VAL A 168 8.41 -5.49 -0.73
CA VAL A 168 9.73 -5.55 -0.09
C VAL A 168 9.75 -6.56 1.06
N THR A 169 8.70 -6.57 1.88
CA THR A 169 8.54 -7.55 2.96
C THR A 169 8.35 -8.97 2.41
N ALA A 170 7.50 -9.12 1.37
CA ALA A 170 7.24 -10.42 0.76
C ALA A 170 8.51 -11.05 0.15
N LEU A 171 9.32 -10.26 -0.54
CA LEU A 171 10.57 -10.73 -1.14
C LEU A 171 11.55 -11.26 -0.08
N GLY A 172 11.74 -10.52 1.02
CA GLY A 172 12.58 -10.99 2.12
C GLY A 172 12.05 -12.28 2.75
N LEU A 173 10.73 -12.42 2.91
CA LEU A 173 10.10 -13.62 3.44
C LEU A 173 10.19 -14.80 2.46
N SER A 174 9.91 -14.58 1.18
CA SER A 174 9.91 -15.66 0.17
C SER A 174 11.28 -16.31 0.04
N GLU A 175 12.36 -15.51 0.06
CA GLU A 175 13.74 -16.02 0.05
C GLU A 175 14.05 -16.83 1.32
N ALA A 176 13.71 -16.31 2.50
CA ALA A 176 14.03 -16.96 3.77
C ALA A 176 13.13 -18.16 4.10
N MET A 177 11.94 -18.24 3.49
CA MET A 177 10.98 -19.34 3.64
C MET A 177 10.98 -20.33 2.45
N GLU A 178 11.93 -20.22 1.53
CA GLU A 178 12.03 -21.14 0.40
C GLU A 178 12.05 -22.60 0.87
N GLY A 179 11.23 -23.45 0.25
CA GLY A 179 11.12 -24.87 0.56
C GLY A 179 10.41 -25.21 1.88
N LYS A 180 9.89 -24.22 2.61
CA LYS A 180 9.16 -24.45 3.87
C LYS A 180 7.64 -24.66 3.70
N GLY A 181 7.14 -24.49 2.46
CA GLY A 181 5.73 -24.70 2.14
C GLY A 181 4.78 -23.60 2.64
N VAL A 182 5.30 -22.42 2.98
CA VAL A 182 4.51 -21.27 3.41
C VAL A 182 4.01 -20.48 2.19
N SER A 183 2.70 -20.30 2.08
CA SER A 183 2.08 -19.50 1.02
C SER A 183 2.13 -18.00 1.34
N ILE A 184 2.58 -17.18 0.41
CA ILE A 184 2.71 -15.73 0.63
C ILE A 184 1.82 -14.97 -0.35
N VAL A 185 1.04 -14.01 0.16
CA VAL A 185 0.35 -12.99 -0.65
C VAL A 185 0.82 -11.61 -0.23
N SER A 186 0.87 -10.67 -1.19
CA SER A 186 1.40 -9.34 -0.92
C SER A 186 0.77 -8.26 -1.78
N VAL A 187 1.25 -7.02 -1.60
CA VAL A 187 0.90 -5.85 -2.41
C VAL A 187 2.15 -5.30 -3.07
N ASP A 188 1.99 -4.54 -4.13
CA ASP A 188 2.96 -3.92 -5.02
C ASP A 188 3.57 -4.85 -6.06
N ALA A 189 3.25 -4.56 -7.33
CA ALA A 189 3.70 -5.31 -8.50
C ALA A 189 5.08 -4.83 -9.01
N GLN A 190 6.10 -4.83 -8.14
CA GLN A 190 7.47 -4.53 -8.51
C GLN A 190 8.06 -5.69 -9.33
N GLU A 191 9.04 -5.41 -10.18
CA GLU A 191 9.62 -6.38 -11.13
C GLU A 191 10.06 -7.68 -10.44
N ASP A 192 10.78 -7.59 -9.32
CA ASP A 192 11.23 -8.77 -8.56
C ASP A 192 10.06 -9.54 -7.94
N ALA A 193 9.01 -8.86 -7.47
CA ALA A 193 7.83 -9.52 -6.92
C ALA A 193 7.00 -10.20 -8.01
N LEU A 194 6.87 -9.59 -9.19
CA LEU A 194 6.25 -10.23 -10.37
C LEU A 194 7.00 -11.50 -10.79
N LYS A 195 8.32 -11.47 -10.74
CA LYS A 195 9.15 -12.65 -10.99
C LYS A 195 8.92 -13.73 -9.93
N ALA A 196 8.85 -13.36 -8.65
CA ALA A 196 8.57 -14.29 -7.55
C ALA A 196 7.20 -14.99 -7.70
N VAL A 197 6.18 -14.29 -8.25
CA VAL A 197 4.89 -14.93 -8.60
C VAL A 197 5.07 -15.93 -9.73
N LYS A 198 5.79 -15.58 -10.80
CA LYS A 198 6.08 -16.51 -11.91
C LYS A 198 6.82 -17.77 -11.47
N GLU A 199 7.70 -17.63 -10.50
CA GLU A 199 8.49 -18.72 -9.92
C GLU A 199 7.72 -19.51 -8.84
N GLY A 200 6.50 -19.08 -8.48
CA GLY A 200 5.67 -19.72 -7.48
C GLY A 200 6.10 -19.49 -6.04
N GLN A 201 6.96 -18.50 -5.80
CA GLN A 201 7.42 -18.10 -4.46
C GLN A 201 6.38 -17.21 -3.75
N ILE A 202 5.61 -16.44 -4.52
CA ILE A 202 4.48 -15.63 -4.06
C ILE A 202 3.23 -16.10 -4.79
N VAL A 203 2.13 -16.32 -4.05
CA VAL A 203 0.85 -16.83 -4.59
C VAL A 203 0.10 -15.76 -5.36
N ALA A 204 0.02 -14.57 -4.80
CA ALA A 204 -0.69 -13.44 -5.39
C ALA A 204 -0.11 -12.09 -4.96
N LEU A 205 -0.20 -11.12 -5.86
CA LEU A 205 0.16 -9.71 -5.61
C LEU A 205 -1.01 -8.80 -5.92
N GLY A 206 -1.29 -7.86 -5.02
CA GLY A 206 -2.15 -6.72 -5.28
C GLY A 206 -1.39 -5.65 -6.06
N ALA A 207 -1.77 -5.42 -7.31
CA ALA A 207 -1.20 -4.37 -8.13
C ALA A 207 -1.91 -3.04 -7.91
N GLN A 208 -1.14 -2.02 -7.59
CA GLN A 208 -1.53 -0.62 -7.61
C GLN A 208 -0.91 0.01 -8.86
N PHE A 209 -1.69 0.66 -9.69
CA PHE A 209 -1.18 1.29 -10.91
C PHE A 209 -0.59 2.66 -10.59
N GLY A 210 0.62 2.71 -10.04
CA GLY A 210 1.27 3.95 -9.56
C GLY A 210 1.34 5.07 -10.59
N TYR A 211 1.59 4.74 -11.87
CA TYR A 211 1.51 5.73 -12.96
C TYR A 211 0.11 6.34 -13.06
N GLN A 212 -0.93 5.51 -12.99
CA GLN A 212 -2.32 5.96 -13.09
C GLN A 212 -2.70 6.81 -11.88
N ILE A 213 -2.31 6.41 -10.66
CA ILE A 213 -2.52 7.20 -9.44
C ILE A 213 -1.92 8.60 -9.62
N GLY A 214 -0.65 8.68 -10.02
CA GLY A 214 0.01 9.97 -10.24
C GLY A 214 -0.63 10.80 -11.36
N TYR A 215 -1.04 10.16 -12.45
CA TYR A 215 -1.71 10.85 -13.57
C TYR A 215 -3.09 11.40 -13.15
N GLU A 216 -3.92 10.60 -12.51
CA GLU A 216 -5.26 11.01 -12.08
C GLU A 216 -5.17 12.05 -10.95
N THR A 217 -4.17 11.94 -10.05
CA THR A 217 -3.92 12.98 -9.04
C THR A 217 -3.69 14.34 -9.69
N ILE A 218 -2.80 14.45 -10.68
CA ILE A 218 -2.55 15.72 -11.37
C ILE A 218 -3.78 16.20 -12.13
N LYS A 219 -4.51 15.31 -12.78
CA LYS A 219 -5.75 15.64 -13.49
C LYS A 219 -6.83 16.15 -12.53
N TYR A 220 -7.00 15.50 -11.39
CA TYR A 220 -7.94 15.89 -10.34
C TYR A 220 -7.62 17.30 -9.84
N ILE A 221 -6.36 17.54 -9.46
CA ILE A 221 -5.88 18.86 -8.98
C ILE A 221 -6.17 19.95 -10.00
N VAL A 222 -5.83 19.72 -11.28
CA VAL A 222 -6.05 20.73 -12.33
C VAL A 222 -7.54 21.02 -12.50
N ASN A 223 -8.38 19.99 -12.52
CA ASN A 223 -9.83 20.19 -12.62
C ASN A 223 -10.38 21.00 -11.43
N ASP A 224 -9.91 20.71 -10.23
CA ASP A 224 -10.35 21.42 -9.02
C ASP A 224 -9.91 22.88 -9.05
N LEU A 225 -8.65 23.17 -9.38
CA LEU A 225 -8.13 24.54 -9.52
C LEU A 225 -8.85 25.36 -10.64
N GLU A 226 -9.39 24.66 -11.65
CA GLU A 226 -10.25 25.26 -12.70
C GLU A 226 -11.73 25.42 -12.27
N GLY A 227 -12.07 25.06 -11.04
CA GLY A 227 -13.45 25.11 -10.53
C GLY A 227 -14.36 24.01 -11.07
N LYS A 228 -13.80 22.90 -11.53
CA LYS A 228 -14.49 21.70 -12.04
C LYS A 228 -14.41 20.51 -11.08
N GLY A 229 -13.78 20.70 -9.92
CA GLY A 229 -13.61 19.64 -8.90
C GLY A 229 -14.94 19.21 -8.30
N THR A 230 -15.01 17.95 -7.88
CA THR A 230 -16.18 17.37 -7.20
C THR A 230 -16.07 17.50 -5.69
N GLY A 231 -14.85 17.60 -5.15
CA GLY A 231 -14.55 17.52 -3.72
C GLY A 231 -14.70 16.10 -3.15
N GLU A 232 -14.96 15.09 -3.98
CA GLU A 232 -15.13 13.70 -3.59
C GLU A 232 -13.85 12.90 -3.88
N ASP A 233 -13.69 11.75 -3.22
CA ASP A 233 -12.59 10.83 -3.49
C ASP A 233 -12.64 10.28 -4.92
N GLU A 234 -11.48 10.08 -5.52
CA GLU A 234 -11.31 9.41 -6.82
C GLU A 234 -10.73 8.01 -6.57
N ILE A 235 -11.61 7.01 -6.55
CA ILE A 235 -11.21 5.61 -6.33
C ILE A 235 -10.87 4.95 -7.65
N LEU A 236 -9.62 4.51 -7.75
CA LEU A 236 -9.05 3.88 -8.94
C LEU A 236 -9.09 2.36 -8.84
N ASP A 237 -8.99 1.69 -9.99
CA ASP A 237 -8.93 0.25 -10.06
C ASP A 237 -7.62 -0.29 -9.47
N SER A 238 -7.71 -1.47 -8.86
CA SER A 238 -6.59 -2.33 -8.48
C SER A 238 -6.81 -3.72 -9.07
N GLN A 239 -5.76 -4.54 -9.14
CA GLN A 239 -5.84 -5.89 -9.69
C GLN A 239 -5.06 -6.88 -8.84
N VAL A 240 -5.64 -8.05 -8.58
CA VAL A 240 -4.89 -9.16 -8.00
C VAL A 240 -4.24 -9.98 -9.11
N LEU A 241 -2.92 -10.08 -9.04
CA LEU A 241 -2.06 -10.82 -9.96
C LEU A 241 -1.70 -12.17 -9.39
N THR A 242 -1.89 -13.22 -10.19
CA THR A 242 -1.53 -14.60 -9.88
C THR A 242 -0.76 -15.18 -11.06
N ILE A 243 -0.28 -16.41 -10.93
CA ILE A 243 0.38 -17.12 -12.04
C ILE A 243 -0.49 -17.19 -13.30
N GLU A 244 -1.81 -17.13 -13.17
CA GLU A 244 -2.76 -17.25 -14.26
C GLU A 244 -2.85 -15.99 -15.14
N ASN A 245 -2.69 -14.79 -14.56
CA ASN A 245 -2.88 -13.51 -15.26
C ASN A 245 -1.63 -12.62 -15.33
N ILE A 246 -0.58 -12.96 -14.61
CA ILE A 246 0.64 -12.13 -14.55
C ILE A 246 1.34 -11.98 -15.91
N GLY A 247 1.21 -12.96 -16.79
CA GLY A 247 1.78 -12.90 -18.14
C GLY A 247 1.20 -11.73 -18.94
N THR A 248 -0.11 -11.61 -18.97
CA THR A 248 -0.82 -10.52 -19.65
C THR A 248 -0.46 -9.16 -19.04
N TYR A 249 -0.44 -9.07 -17.71
CA TYR A 249 -0.09 -7.83 -17.01
C TYR A 249 1.30 -7.32 -17.40
N MET A 250 2.32 -8.22 -17.47
CA MET A 250 3.70 -7.85 -17.81
C MET A 250 3.90 -7.50 -19.31
N GLU A 251 2.98 -7.90 -20.19
CA GLU A 251 3.02 -7.52 -21.60
C GLU A 251 2.40 -6.14 -21.83
N GLU A 252 1.50 -5.68 -20.94
CA GLU A 252 0.76 -4.44 -21.05
C GLU A 252 1.39 -3.28 -20.24
N SER A 253 2.26 -3.56 -19.29
CA SER A 253 2.95 -2.59 -18.43
C SER A 253 4.36 -2.26 -18.95
#